data_74e4a5fa0938b1e1df774afa3a8155d8
#
_entry.id   74e4a5fa0938b1e1df774afa3a8155d8
#
_cell.length_a   1.000
_cell.length_b   1.000
_cell.length_c   1.000
_cell.angle_alpha   90.00
_cell.angle_beta   90.00
_cell.angle_gamma   90.00
#
_symmetry.space_group_name_H-M   'P 1'
#
loop_
_entity.id
_entity.type
_entity.pdbx_description
1 polymer ?
#
loop_
_entity_poly.entity_id
_entity_poly.type
_entity_poly.pdbx_seq_one_letter_code
_entity_poly.pdbx_strand_id
1 'polypeptide(L)'
;MARLVLIALLFATSCGSIDDLKSNFNNKKEEIKSQNTITRTDALESLALADRTNSFAYAISKQSVAQVVFPKIVKAGFLIGANYGEGFLIRNGEVVAVIDLTGGNLGLQVGGQTYSQVTYILSENRYREFLNTNRMSLNGSISMAVSGQIQNSILSTDSIKGDLYTIQFNETGTIYGASVEGLYYSVRK
;
A
#
# COMPACT_ATOMS: atom_id res chain seq x y z
N MET A 1 -21.03 18.27 -3.61
CA MET A 1 -20.86 18.54 -2.17
C MET A 1 -20.38 17.25 -1.52
N ALA A 2 -19.05 17.12 -1.37
CA ALA A 2 -18.42 15.94 -0.77
C ALA A 2 -18.65 15.98 0.75
N ARG A 3 -19.34 14.98 1.28
CA ARG A 3 -19.44 14.78 2.73
C ARG A 3 -18.09 14.27 3.23
N LEU A 4 -17.33 15.16 3.81
CA LEU A 4 -16.15 14.85 4.59
C LEU A 4 -16.62 14.08 5.85
N VAL A 5 -16.44 12.76 5.87
CA VAL A 5 -16.67 11.97 7.07
C VAL A 5 -15.50 12.24 8.01
N LEU A 6 -15.72 13.18 8.92
CA LEU A 6 -14.83 13.48 10.03
C LEU A 6 -14.87 12.27 10.99
N ILE A 7 -13.90 11.38 10.89
CA ILE A 7 -13.73 10.30 11.88
C ILE A 7 -13.06 10.92 13.09
N ALA A 8 -13.89 11.46 14.00
CA ALA A 8 -13.45 11.79 15.33
C ALA A 8 -13.20 10.49 16.10
N LEU A 9 -11.93 10.14 16.32
CA LEU A 9 -11.56 9.11 17.27
C LEU A 9 -11.85 9.64 18.68
N LEU A 10 -13.01 9.29 19.21
CA LEU A 10 -13.29 9.35 20.65
C LEU A 10 -12.44 8.28 21.33
N PHE A 11 -11.31 8.67 21.88
CA PHE A 11 -10.63 7.89 22.91
C PHE A 11 -11.47 7.94 24.19
N ALA A 12 -12.44 7.03 24.29
CA ALA A 12 -13.00 6.67 25.58
C ALA A 12 -11.92 5.85 26.31
N THR A 13 -11.53 6.32 27.47
CA THR A 13 -10.68 5.63 28.44
C THR A 13 -11.38 4.35 28.90
N SER A 14 -11.11 3.28 28.17
CA SER A 14 -11.46 1.92 28.58
C SER A 14 -10.23 1.07 28.37
N CYS A 15 -9.85 0.37 29.42
CA CYS A 15 -8.79 -0.63 29.45
C CYS A 15 -9.23 -1.81 28.56
N GLY A 16 -9.16 -1.64 27.24
CA GLY A 16 -9.48 -2.66 26.26
C GLY A 16 -8.34 -3.67 26.19
N SER A 17 -8.68 -4.94 26.19
CA SER A 17 -7.71 -6.02 26.01
C SER A 17 -7.08 -5.95 24.60
N ILE A 18 -5.92 -6.60 24.39
CA ILE A 18 -5.29 -6.73 23.07
C ILE A 18 -6.27 -7.37 22.07
N ASP A 19 -7.17 -8.20 22.53
CA ASP A 19 -8.20 -8.85 21.73
C ASP A 19 -9.29 -7.86 21.27
N ASP A 20 -9.65 -6.87 22.07
CA ASP A 20 -10.55 -5.79 21.69
C ASP A 20 -9.92 -4.92 20.59
N LEU A 21 -8.62 -4.63 20.69
CA LEU A 21 -7.90 -3.91 19.66
C LEU A 21 -7.84 -4.68 18.34
N LYS A 22 -7.60 -6.00 18.43
CA LYS A 22 -7.62 -6.88 17.24
C LYS A 22 -9.00 -6.96 16.60
N SER A 23 -10.06 -7.10 17.41
CA SER A 23 -11.43 -7.18 16.93
C SER A 23 -11.85 -5.87 16.25
N ASN A 24 -11.55 -4.73 16.85
CA ASN A 24 -11.81 -3.42 16.27
C ASN A 24 -11.03 -3.19 14.97
N PHE A 25 -9.78 -3.63 14.91
CA PHE A 25 -8.98 -3.57 13.69
C PHE A 25 -9.58 -4.43 12.58
N ASN A 26 -9.98 -5.67 12.90
CA ASN A 26 -10.59 -6.57 11.93
C ASN A 26 -11.94 -6.06 11.44
N ASN A 27 -12.78 -5.56 12.32
CA ASN A 27 -14.08 -4.97 11.97
C ASN A 27 -13.91 -3.76 11.05
N LYS A 28 -12.94 -2.88 11.36
CA LYS A 28 -12.62 -1.71 10.53
C LYS A 28 -12.06 -2.10 9.17
N LYS A 29 -11.25 -3.16 9.11
CA LYS A 29 -10.74 -3.74 7.87
C LYS A 29 -11.89 -4.24 6.97
N GLU A 30 -12.85 -4.97 7.53
CA GLU A 30 -14.01 -5.48 6.76
C GLU A 30 -14.94 -4.34 6.32
N GLU A 31 -15.15 -3.32 7.13
CA GLU A 31 -15.90 -2.12 6.77
C GLU A 31 -15.25 -1.38 5.59
N ILE A 32 -13.93 -1.18 5.63
CA ILE A 32 -13.17 -0.56 4.52
C ILE A 32 -13.26 -1.42 3.25
N LYS A 33 -13.18 -2.73 3.39
CA LYS A 33 -13.27 -3.69 2.29
C LYS A 33 -14.66 -3.69 1.64
N SER A 34 -15.73 -3.59 2.42
CA SER A 34 -17.10 -3.57 1.91
C SER A 34 -17.46 -2.29 1.15
N GLN A 35 -16.82 -1.17 1.48
CA GLN A 35 -17.11 0.15 0.87
C GLN A 35 -16.34 0.42 -0.44
N ASN A 36 -15.32 -0.39 -0.77
CA ASN A 36 -14.46 -0.17 -1.93
C ASN A 36 -14.12 -1.49 -2.61
N THR A 37 -15.00 -1.97 -3.47
CA THR A 37 -14.65 -3.08 -4.36
C THR A 37 -13.65 -2.57 -5.40
N ILE A 38 -12.39 -2.92 -5.25
CA ILE A 38 -11.33 -2.64 -6.22
C ILE A 38 -11.46 -3.63 -7.37
N THR A 39 -11.48 -3.13 -8.59
CA THR A 39 -11.63 -3.94 -9.79
C THR A 39 -10.30 -4.12 -10.54
N ARG A 40 -10.27 -5.11 -11.44
CA ARG A 40 -9.16 -5.29 -12.38
C ARG A 40 -8.94 -4.03 -13.21
N THR A 41 -10.01 -3.35 -13.63
CA THR A 41 -9.93 -2.12 -14.42
C THR A 41 -9.23 -1.02 -13.64
N ASP A 42 -9.56 -0.82 -12.36
CA ASP A 42 -8.92 0.17 -11.50
C ASP A 42 -7.40 -0.07 -11.40
N ALA A 43 -6.98 -1.35 -11.35
CA ALA A 43 -5.57 -1.69 -11.31
C ALA A 43 -4.84 -1.34 -12.62
N LEU A 44 -5.44 -1.67 -13.77
CA LEU A 44 -4.86 -1.34 -15.07
C LEU A 44 -4.81 0.17 -15.31
N GLU A 45 -5.84 0.91 -14.90
CA GLU A 45 -5.86 2.37 -14.97
C GLU A 45 -4.81 3.00 -14.06
N SER A 46 -4.63 2.47 -12.85
CA SER A 46 -3.60 2.93 -11.92
C SER A 46 -2.19 2.69 -12.45
N LEU A 47 -1.94 1.52 -13.04
CA LEU A 47 -0.66 1.23 -13.69
C LEU A 47 -0.40 2.19 -14.85
N ALA A 48 -1.39 2.39 -15.72
CA ALA A 48 -1.29 3.32 -16.83
C ALA A 48 -1.11 4.78 -16.36
N LEU A 49 -1.69 5.16 -15.23
CA LEU A 49 -1.50 6.49 -14.64
C LEU A 49 -0.05 6.65 -14.15
N ALA A 50 0.49 5.65 -13.43
CA ALA A 50 1.88 5.65 -12.99
C ALA A 50 2.85 5.82 -14.17
N ASP A 51 2.66 5.06 -15.23
CA ASP A 51 3.51 5.10 -16.43
C ASP A 51 3.43 6.45 -17.16
N ARG A 52 2.26 7.10 -17.17
CA ARG A 52 2.08 8.40 -17.84
C ARG A 52 2.61 9.59 -17.03
N THR A 53 2.55 9.51 -15.71
CA THR A 53 2.90 10.63 -14.83
C THR A 53 4.33 10.60 -14.34
N ASN A 54 5.00 9.45 -14.45
CA ASN A 54 6.36 9.27 -13.96
C ASN A 54 7.20 8.54 -15.00
N SER A 55 8.13 9.26 -15.65
CA SER A 55 9.02 8.69 -16.68
C SER A 55 9.91 7.56 -16.17
N PHE A 56 10.28 7.59 -14.88
CA PHE A 56 11.06 6.54 -14.25
C PHE A 56 10.21 5.28 -14.04
N ALA A 57 8.93 5.45 -13.60
CA ALA A 57 7.98 4.35 -13.53
C ALA A 57 7.82 3.65 -14.87
N TYR A 58 7.64 4.43 -15.94
CA TYR A 58 7.56 3.90 -17.30
C TYR A 58 8.79 3.09 -17.71
N ALA A 59 9.99 3.62 -17.45
CA ALA A 59 11.24 2.92 -17.78
C ALA A 59 11.39 1.60 -17.00
N ILE A 60 11.02 1.57 -15.72
CA ILE A 60 11.05 0.38 -14.88
C ILE A 60 9.96 -0.62 -15.27
N SER A 61 8.77 -0.15 -15.62
CA SER A 61 7.65 -0.97 -16.08
C SER A 61 8.07 -1.86 -17.28
N LYS A 62 8.84 -1.30 -18.20
CA LYS A 62 9.36 -2.03 -19.38
C LYS A 62 10.39 -3.13 -19.06
N GLN A 63 11.05 -3.03 -17.93
CA GLN A 63 12.06 -3.97 -17.46
C GLN A 63 11.51 -4.97 -16.45
N SER A 64 10.32 -4.72 -15.92
CA SER A 64 9.73 -5.56 -14.89
C SER A 64 9.15 -6.85 -15.45
N VAL A 65 9.35 -7.93 -14.71
CA VAL A 65 8.78 -9.26 -14.98
C VAL A 65 7.30 -9.30 -14.66
N ALA A 66 6.91 -8.58 -13.59
CA ALA A 66 5.53 -8.44 -13.12
C ALA A 66 5.37 -7.16 -12.28
N GLN A 67 4.14 -6.73 -12.08
CA GLN A 67 3.79 -5.59 -11.24
C GLN A 67 2.74 -5.99 -10.21
N VAL A 68 2.89 -5.52 -8.97
CA VAL A 68 1.80 -5.57 -7.97
C VAL A 68 1.22 -4.17 -7.87
N VAL A 69 -0.05 -4.04 -8.23
CA VAL A 69 -0.74 -2.75 -8.33
C VAL A 69 -1.84 -2.65 -7.28
N PHE A 70 -1.76 -1.64 -6.45
CA PHE A 70 -2.79 -1.28 -5.47
C PHE A 70 -3.41 0.06 -5.89
N PRO A 71 -4.62 0.07 -6.45
CA PRO A 71 -5.31 1.31 -6.84
C PRO A 71 -5.59 2.21 -5.65
N LYS A 72 -5.81 1.61 -4.47
CA LYS A 72 -6.07 2.34 -3.25
C LYS A 72 -5.53 1.62 -2.03
N ILE A 73 -4.67 2.29 -1.30
CA ILE A 73 -4.21 1.89 0.03
C ILE A 73 -4.72 2.94 1.03
N VAL A 74 -5.26 2.47 2.13
CA VAL A 74 -5.63 3.31 3.28
C VAL A 74 -4.53 3.21 4.32
N LYS A 75 -3.99 4.35 4.71
CA LYS A 75 -3.02 4.49 5.79
C LYS A 75 -3.65 5.38 6.87
N ALA A 76 -3.65 4.91 8.10
CA ALA A 76 -4.14 5.68 9.24
C ALA A 76 -3.34 5.35 10.50
N GLY A 77 -3.13 6.35 11.35
CA GLY A 77 -2.42 6.14 12.61
C GLY A 77 -2.16 7.40 13.41
N PHE A 78 -1.78 7.15 14.64
CA PHE A 78 -1.28 8.12 15.61
C PHE A 78 -0.17 7.43 16.40
N LEU A 79 1.08 7.83 16.22
CA LEU A 79 2.29 7.16 16.72
C LEU A 79 2.48 5.73 16.21
N ILE A 80 1.43 4.91 16.26
CA ILE A 80 1.33 3.58 15.67
C ILE A 80 0.20 3.62 14.66
N GLY A 81 0.42 3.07 13.47
CA GLY A 81 -0.57 3.06 12.42
C GLY A 81 -0.60 1.76 11.64
N ALA A 82 -1.58 1.65 10.77
CA ALA A 82 -1.79 0.51 9.91
C ALA A 82 -2.02 0.94 8.45
N ASN A 83 -1.59 0.08 7.55
CA ASN A 83 -1.82 0.17 6.12
C ASN A 83 -2.65 -1.02 5.66
N TYR A 84 -3.64 -0.77 4.80
CA TYR A 84 -4.45 -1.82 4.18
C TYR A 84 -4.77 -1.46 2.74
N GLY A 85 -4.66 -2.43 1.85
CA GLY A 85 -5.03 -2.29 0.45
C GLY A 85 -5.35 -3.63 -0.20
N GLU A 86 -6.21 -3.61 -1.21
CA GLU A 86 -6.45 -4.71 -2.14
C GLU A 86 -5.86 -4.33 -3.49
N GLY A 87 -5.23 -5.27 -4.14
CA GLY A 87 -4.58 -5.04 -5.42
C GLY A 87 -4.45 -6.31 -6.25
N PHE A 88 -3.67 -6.21 -7.31
CA PHE A 88 -3.54 -7.28 -8.29
C PHE A 88 -2.08 -7.49 -8.70
N LEU A 89 -1.69 -8.75 -8.83
CA LEU A 89 -0.46 -9.13 -9.50
C LEU A 89 -0.73 -9.20 -10.99
N ILE A 90 -0.01 -8.38 -11.76
CA ILE A 90 -0.14 -8.27 -13.21
C ILE A 90 1.16 -8.76 -13.85
N ARG A 91 1.04 -9.61 -14.86
CA ARG A 91 2.14 -10.06 -15.70
C ARG A 91 1.71 -10.08 -17.16
N ASN A 92 2.49 -9.48 -18.04
CA ASN A 92 2.18 -9.37 -19.48
C ASN A 92 0.80 -8.73 -19.76
N GLY A 93 0.37 -7.79 -18.93
CA GLY A 93 -0.94 -7.14 -19.03
C GLY A 93 -2.13 -7.97 -18.50
N GLU A 94 -1.87 -9.17 -17.99
CA GLU A 94 -2.91 -10.04 -17.43
C GLU A 94 -2.85 -10.10 -15.92
N VAL A 95 -4.02 -10.14 -15.27
CA VAL A 95 -4.12 -10.35 -13.83
C VAL A 95 -3.89 -11.82 -13.50
N VAL A 96 -2.84 -12.08 -12.72
CA VAL A 96 -2.43 -13.44 -12.29
C VAL A 96 -3.05 -13.80 -10.94
N ALA A 97 -3.14 -12.84 -10.02
CA ALA A 97 -3.65 -13.06 -8.68
C ALA A 97 -4.20 -11.78 -8.04
N VAL A 98 -5.08 -11.95 -7.06
CA VAL A 98 -5.51 -10.88 -6.13
C VAL A 98 -4.57 -10.85 -4.96
N ILE A 99 -4.15 -9.65 -4.58
CA ILE A 99 -3.15 -9.42 -3.54
C ILE A 99 -3.75 -8.56 -2.43
N ASP A 100 -3.60 -9.00 -1.20
CA ASP A 100 -3.88 -8.19 -0.01
C ASP A 100 -2.57 -7.56 0.48
N LEU A 101 -2.60 -6.24 0.71
CA LEU A 101 -1.56 -5.50 1.40
C LEU A 101 -2.00 -5.27 2.85
N THR A 102 -1.14 -5.64 3.77
CA THR A 102 -1.27 -5.28 5.19
C THR A 102 0.07 -4.74 5.67
N GLY A 103 0.03 -3.77 6.57
CA GLY A 103 1.27 -3.21 7.10
C GLY A 103 1.06 -2.52 8.42
N GLY A 104 2.16 -2.41 9.15
CA GLY A 104 2.27 -1.57 10.33
C GLY A 104 3.24 -0.42 10.07
N ASN A 105 3.00 0.70 10.69
CA ASN A 105 3.92 1.82 10.69
C ASN A 105 4.10 2.37 12.10
N LEU A 106 5.30 2.86 12.38
CA LEU A 106 5.70 3.42 13.67
C LEU A 106 6.42 4.74 13.40
N GLY A 107 5.94 5.82 14.02
CA GLY A 107 6.55 7.12 13.84
C GLY A 107 5.73 8.25 14.42
N LEU A 108 6.32 9.44 14.39
CA LEU A 108 5.64 10.68 14.77
C LEU A 108 4.72 11.10 13.63
N GLN A 109 3.53 10.48 13.55
CA GLN A 109 2.55 10.74 12.52
C GLN A 109 1.14 10.85 13.11
N VAL A 110 0.32 11.72 12.53
CA VAL A 110 -1.09 11.92 12.88
C VAL A 110 -1.87 12.08 11.59
N GLY A 111 -2.93 11.30 11.42
CA GLY A 111 -3.87 11.50 10.33
C GLY A 111 -4.27 10.24 9.58
N GLY A 112 -4.92 10.46 8.45
CA GLY A 112 -5.32 9.43 7.50
C GLY A 112 -5.01 9.85 6.08
N GLN A 113 -4.55 8.91 5.27
CA GLN A 113 -4.19 9.12 3.88
C GLN A 113 -4.65 7.94 3.05
N THR A 114 -5.02 8.22 1.80
CA THR A 114 -5.13 7.18 0.77
C THR A 114 -4.15 7.47 -0.35
N TYR A 115 -3.59 6.41 -0.94
CA TYR A 115 -2.66 6.52 -2.06
C TYR A 115 -2.74 5.28 -2.94
N SER A 116 -2.26 5.41 -4.16
CA SER A 116 -2.03 4.29 -5.07
C SER A 116 -0.57 3.84 -5.01
N GLN A 117 -0.30 2.56 -5.27
CA GLN A 117 1.05 2.03 -5.25
C GLN A 117 1.26 1.00 -6.35
N VAL A 118 2.42 1.06 -6.98
CA VAL A 118 2.91 0.02 -7.89
C VAL A 118 4.26 -0.47 -7.39
N THR A 119 4.36 -1.79 -7.22
CA THR A 119 5.63 -2.47 -6.95
C THR A 119 6.03 -3.25 -8.18
N TYR A 120 7.13 -2.87 -8.81
CA TYR A 120 7.71 -3.53 -9.96
C TYR A 120 8.65 -4.65 -9.49
N ILE A 121 8.41 -5.86 -9.97
CA ILE A 121 9.24 -7.04 -9.72
C ILE A 121 10.19 -7.18 -10.91
N LEU A 122 11.49 -7.01 -10.69
CA LEU A 122 12.49 -6.97 -11.76
C LEU A 122 13.17 -8.32 -11.99
N SER A 123 13.03 -9.24 -11.03
CA SER A 123 13.70 -10.55 -11.07
C SER A 123 12.68 -11.68 -11.19
N GLU A 124 12.91 -12.59 -12.12
CA GLU A 124 12.10 -13.81 -12.28
C GLU A 124 12.16 -14.71 -11.03
N ASN A 125 13.29 -14.73 -10.34
CA ASN A 125 13.44 -15.47 -9.09
C ASN A 125 12.52 -14.90 -7.99
N ARG A 126 12.47 -13.56 -7.89
CA ARG A 126 11.60 -12.88 -6.90
C ARG A 126 10.12 -13.10 -7.22
N TYR A 127 9.75 -13.08 -8.50
CA TYR A 127 8.40 -13.40 -8.94
C TYR A 127 7.99 -14.83 -8.54
N ARG A 128 8.85 -15.83 -8.82
CA ARG A 128 8.59 -17.23 -8.47
C ARG A 128 8.55 -17.44 -6.96
N GLU A 129 9.45 -16.82 -6.22
CA GLU A 129 9.44 -16.85 -4.76
C GLU A 129 8.12 -16.34 -4.21
N PHE A 130 7.63 -15.21 -4.72
CA PHE A 130 6.35 -14.65 -4.31
C PHE A 130 5.17 -15.61 -4.56
N LEU A 131 5.09 -16.22 -5.73
CA LEU A 131 4.04 -17.18 -6.03
C LEU A 131 4.15 -18.47 -5.20
N ASN A 132 5.35 -18.97 -4.97
CA ASN A 132 5.57 -20.20 -4.20
C ASN A 132 5.26 -20.02 -2.71
N THR A 133 5.65 -18.90 -2.15
CA THR A 133 5.44 -18.59 -0.73
C THR A 133 4.08 -17.96 -0.45
N ASN A 134 3.39 -17.45 -1.49
CA ASN A 134 2.19 -16.61 -1.40
C ASN A 134 2.39 -15.36 -0.54
N ARG A 135 3.63 -14.95 -0.30
CA ARG A 135 3.98 -13.80 0.56
C ARG A 135 5.18 -13.05 0.02
N MET A 136 5.13 -11.74 0.14
CA MET A 136 6.26 -10.84 -0.12
C MET A 136 6.26 -9.73 0.93
N SER A 137 7.40 -9.45 1.50
CA SER A 137 7.56 -8.36 2.47
C SER A 137 8.42 -7.24 1.91
N LEU A 138 8.04 -6.01 2.21
CA LEU A 138 8.83 -4.80 2.00
C LEU A 138 9.19 -4.25 3.38
N ASN A 139 10.33 -4.68 3.91
CA ASN A 139 10.78 -4.28 5.24
C ASN A 139 11.70 -3.05 5.17
N GLY A 140 11.61 -2.20 6.19
CA GLY A 140 12.48 -1.04 6.33
C GLY A 140 12.19 0.08 5.34
N SER A 141 10.96 0.14 4.83
CA SER A 141 10.51 1.27 4.01
C SER A 141 10.41 2.53 4.85
N ILE A 142 11.06 3.59 4.41
CA ILE A 142 10.95 4.91 5.03
C ILE A 142 9.99 5.72 4.19
N SER A 143 8.88 6.15 4.78
CA SER A 143 8.00 7.14 4.17
C SER A 143 8.11 8.46 4.92
N MET A 144 8.29 9.52 4.17
CA MET A 144 8.27 10.90 4.68
C MET A 144 7.12 11.61 4.00
N ALA A 145 6.10 11.96 4.79
CA ALA A 145 5.02 12.81 4.32
C ALA A 145 5.34 14.27 4.66
N VAL A 146 5.64 15.04 3.64
CA VAL A 146 5.69 16.51 3.73
C VAL A 146 4.50 17.04 2.93
N SER A 147 3.72 17.94 3.52
CA SER A 147 2.55 18.53 2.91
C SER A 147 2.85 19.06 1.49
N GLY A 148 2.14 18.50 0.50
CA GLY A 148 2.17 18.94 -0.89
C GLY A 148 3.09 18.10 -1.77
N GLN A 149 2.48 17.34 -2.67
CA GLN A 149 3.08 16.67 -3.84
C GLN A 149 4.47 16.05 -3.61
N ILE A 150 4.50 14.88 -2.99
CA ILE A 150 5.71 14.08 -2.95
C ILE A 150 5.47 12.82 -3.77
N GLN A 151 6.25 12.69 -4.84
CA GLN A 151 6.47 11.40 -5.47
C GLN A 151 7.36 10.59 -4.53
N ASN A 152 6.73 9.82 -3.65
CA ASN A 152 7.46 9.01 -2.69
C ASN A 152 7.98 7.74 -3.37
N SER A 153 9.28 7.69 -3.59
CA SER A 153 9.95 6.42 -3.83
C SER A 153 10.16 5.73 -2.50
N ILE A 154 9.59 4.55 -2.32
CA ILE A 154 9.92 3.73 -1.16
C ILE A 154 11.28 3.09 -1.41
N LEU A 155 12.30 3.60 -0.72
CA LEU A 155 13.58 2.93 -0.62
C LEU A 155 13.47 1.80 0.39
N SER A 156 13.34 0.58 -0.08
CA SER A 156 13.43 -0.63 0.76
C SER A 156 14.83 -1.25 0.61
N THR A 157 15.19 -2.12 1.54
CA THR A 157 16.41 -2.94 1.41
C THR A 157 16.38 -3.81 0.15
N ASP A 158 15.21 -4.18 -0.33
CA ASP A 158 15.03 -4.95 -1.57
C ASP A 158 15.23 -4.07 -2.82
N SER A 159 14.94 -2.76 -2.74
CA SER A 159 15.28 -1.80 -3.81
C SER A 159 16.80 -1.66 -3.98
N ILE A 160 17.57 -1.77 -2.90
CA ILE A 160 19.04 -1.75 -2.95
C ILE A 160 19.60 -2.99 -3.66
N LYS A 161 18.92 -4.12 -3.55
CA LYS A 161 19.28 -5.37 -4.27
C LYS A 161 18.88 -5.36 -5.75
N GLY A 162 18.06 -4.38 -6.18
CA GLY A 162 17.61 -4.26 -7.56
C GLY A 162 16.50 -5.25 -7.97
N ASP A 163 15.91 -5.99 -7.05
CA ASP A 163 14.87 -6.97 -7.33
C ASP A 163 13.45 -6.39 -7.34
N LEU A 164 13.23 -5.34 -6.55
CA LEU A 164 11.94 -4.68 -6.39
C LEU A 164 12.10 -3.16 -6.47
N TYR A 165 11.13 -2.52 -7.09
CA TYR A 165 11.01 -1.07 -7.08
C TYR A 165 9.57 -0.67 -6.81
N THR A 166 9.35 0.27 -5.89
CA THR A 166 8.00 0.67 -5.49
C THR A 166 7.83 2.18 -5.60
N ILE A 167 6.74 2.60 -6.20
CA ILE A 167 6.32 4.00 -6.26
C ILE A 167 4.94 4.16 -5.63
N GLN A 168 4.74 5.29 -4.98
CA GLN A 168 3.44 5.75 -4.47
C GLN A 168 3.05 7.03 -5.20
N PHE A 169 1.75 7.19 -5.47
CA PHE A 169 1.21 8.32 -6.20
C PHE A 169 -0.28 8.50 -5.87
N ASN A 170 -0.91 9.55 -6.41
CA ASN A 170 -2.33 9.84 -6.23
C ASN A 170 -2.74 9.94 -4.75
N GLU A 171 -1.94 10.65 -3.98
CA GLU A 171 -2.14 10.80 -2.54
C GLU A 171 -3.32 11.74 -2.25
N THR A 172 -4.19 11.32 -1.33
CA THR A 172 -5.33 12.11 -0.87
C THR A 172 -5.44 12.00 0.65
N GLY A 173 -5.72 13.10 1.31
CA GLY A 173 -5.75 13.19 2.77
C GLY A 173 -4.50 13.87 3.32
N THR A 174 -4.38 13.87 4.63
CA THR A 174 -3.27 14.56 5.30
C THR A 174 -2.66 13.65 6.35
N ILE A 175 -1.39 13.35 6.18
CA ILE A 175 -0.53 12.79 7.22
C ILE A 175 0.61 13.78 7.45
N TYR A 176 0.86 14.09 8.71
CA TYR A 176 2.01 14.87 9.13
C TYR A 176 2.99 13.97 9.85
N GLY A 177 4.26 14.01 9.45
CA GLY A 177 5.35 13.33 10.14
C GLY A 177 6.14 12.36 9.27
N ALA A 178 6.98 11.59 9.94
CA ALA A 178 7.79 10.53 9.34
C ALA A 178 7.51 9.21 10.04
N SER A 179 7.49 8.12 9.27
CA SER A 179 7.29 6.78 9.80
C SER A 179 8.20 5.75 9.12
N VAL A 180 8.52 4.71 9.88
CA VAL A 180 9.13 3.48 9.35
C VAL A 180 8.02 2.46 9.18
N GLU A 181 7.97 1.82 8.02
CA GLU A 181 6.89 0.93 7.63
C GLU A 181 7.40 -0.47 7.35
N GLY A 182 6.60 -1.46 7.75
CA GLY A 182 6.69 -2.83 7.27
C GLY A 182 5.43 -3.16 6.48
N LEU A 183 5.57 -3.48 5.21
CA LEU A 183 4.47 -3.85 4.32
C LEU A 183 4.57 -5.34 3.97
N TYR A 184 3.44 -6.02 3.98
CA TYR A 184 3.32 -7.43 3.65
C TYR A 184 2.26 -7.60 2.55
N TYR A 185 2.65 -8.27 1.49
CA TYR A 185 1.75 -8.68 0.42
C TYR A 185 1.44 -10.16 0.57
N SER A 186 0.18 -10.53 0.46
CA SER A 186 -0.26 -11.92 0.47
C SER A 186 -1.18 -12.21 -0.72
N VAL A 187 -0.95 -13.34 -1.38
CA VAL A 187 -1.84 -13.83 -2.43
C VAL A 187 -3.13 -14.32 -1.78
N ARG A 188 -4.27 -13.80 -2.25
CA ARG A 188 -5.59 -14.26 -1.78
C ARG A 188 -5.89 -15.61 -2.40
N LYS A 189 -6.27 -16.57 -1.56
CA LYS A 189 -6.70 -17.91 -1.96
C LYS A 189 -8.20 -17.96 -2.20
#